data_9c5b70f824b94b0d41a3fb65f0e35848
#
_entry.id   9c5b70f824b94b0d41a3fb65f0e35848
#
_cell.length_a   1.000
_cell.length_b   1.000
_cell.length_c   1.000
_cell.angle_alpha   90.00
_cell.angle_beta   90.00
_cell.angle_gamma   90.00
#
_symmetry.space_group_name_H-M   'P 1'
#
loop_
_entity.id
_entity.type
_entity.pdbx_description
1 polymer ?
#
loop_
_entity_poly.entity_id
_entity_poly.type
_entity_poly.pdbx_seq_one_letter_code
_entity_poly.pdbx_strand_id
1 'polypeptide(L)'
;MKLPNFADLILFESNDYLVVNKPPFLATLDERVGGAPNMLRMARQHYDDIQAAHRLDRDTSGALAFAKHPEAYRHLAMQFESREVKKQYHAVVWGTPRLDHQLVNRHIETTTRGKARLAYKGK
;
A
#
# COMPACT_ATOMS: atom_id res chain seq x y z
N MET A 1 -12.78 9.42 13.26
CA MET A 1 -11.37 9.79 12.97
C MET A 1 -11.34 11.01 12.07
N LYS A 2 -10.58 11.99 12.46
CA LYS A 2 -10.40 13.18 11.63
C LYS A 2 -9.36 12.88 10.56
N LEU A 3 -9.74 13.13 9.29
CA LEU A 3 -8.81 12.90 8.19
C LEU A 3 -7.75 14.00 8.14
N PRO A 4 -6.50 13.65 7.87
CA PRO A 4 -5.45 14.64 7.68
C PRO A 4 -5.66 15.43 6.40
N ASN A 5 -5.01 16.59 6.29
CA ASN A 5 -4.97 17.34 5.06
C ASN A 5 -4.07 16.58 4.05
N PHE A 6 -4.60 16.29 2.88
CA PHE A 6 -3.87 15.53 1.87
C PHE A 6 -2.52 16.15 1.51
N ALA A 7 -2.47 17.48 1.38
CA ALA A 7 -1.25 18.17 1.02
C ALA A 7 -0.11 17.91 2.02
N ASP A 8 -0.44 17.73 3.29
CA ASP A 8 0.56 17.45 4.33
C ASP A 8 1.14 16.05 4.24
N LEU A 9 0.49 15.16 3.49
CA LEU A 9 0.95 13.78 3.32
C LEU A 9 1.91 13.61 2.14
N ILE A 10 2.06 14.60 1.29
CA ILE A 10 2.86 14.49 0.08
C ILE A 10 4.35 14.45 0.45
N LEU A 11 5.03 13.37 0.06
CA LEU A 11 6.46 13.19 0.25
C LEU A 11 7.26 13.60 -0.98
N PHE A 12 6.68 13.37 -2.17
CA PHE A 12 7.35 13.63 -3.44
C PHE A 12 6.30 13.85 -4.52
N GLU A 13 6.57 14.77 -5.41
CA GLU A 13 5.68 15.04 -6.53
C GLU A 13 6.48 15.40 -7.77
N SER A 14 6.12 14.81 -8.90
CA SER A 14 6.63 15.16 -10.22
C SER A 14 5.45 15.27 -11.18
N ASN A 15 5.73 15.51 -12.45
CA ASN A 15 4.67 15.51 -13.46
C ASN A 15 4.04 14.14 -13.65
N ASP A 16 4.75 13.08 -13.33
CA ASP A 16 4.33 11.71 -13.57
C ASP A 16 3.84 10.99 -12.32
N TYR A 17 4.43 11.29 -11.17
CA TYR A 17 4.23 10.51 -9.95
C TYR A 17 3.94 11.38 -8.74
N LEU A 18 3.22 10.78 -7.82
CA LEU A 18 2.96 11.37 -6.50
C LEU A 18 3.22 10.30 -5.45
N VAL A 19 4.06 10.60 -4.46
CA VAL A 19 4.30 9.69 -3.34
C VAL A 19 3.78 10.36 -2.08
N VAL A 20 2.93 9.64 -1.36
CA VAL A 20 2.34 10.15 -0.12
C VAL A 20 2.70 9.26 1.05
N ASN A 21 2.66 9.83 2.23
CA ASN A 21 2.81 9.09 3.48
C ASN A 21 1.42 8.68 3.97
N LYS A 22 1.02 7.46 3.64
CA LYS A 22 -0.30 6.97 4.05
C LYS A 22 -0.33 6.82 5.58
N PRO A 23 -1.29 7.45 6.27
CA PRO A 23 -1.44 7.21 7.70
C PRO A 23 -1.98 5.80 7.97
N PRO A 24 -1.74 5.25 9.17
CA PRO A 24 -2.35 3.98 9.53
C PRO A 24 -3.86 4.12 9.66
N PHE A 25 -4.57 3.02 9.51
CA PHE A 25 -6.02 2.90 9.67
C PHE A 25 -6.83 3.59 8.59
N LEU A 26 -6.19 3.94 7.48
CA LEU A 26 -6.83 4.48 6.29
C LEU A 26 -6.50 3.58 5.11
N ALA A 27 -7.52 3.08 4.41
CA ALA A 27 -7.32 2.18 3.29
C ALA A 27 -6.67 2.91 2.09
N THR A 28 -5.99 2.16 1.24
CA THR A 28 -5.45 2.69 -0.02
C THR A 28 -6.55 2.84 -1.05
N LEU A 29 -7.38 1.82 -1.20
CA LEU A 29 -8.43 1.72 -2.21
C LEU A 29 -9.77 1.41 -1.55
N ASP A 30 -10.83 1.43 -2.35
CA ASP A 30 -12.14 1.04 -1.87
C ASP A 30 -12.11 -0.38 -1.33
N GLU A 31 -12.66 -0.56 -0.13
CA GLU A 31 -12.84 -1.87 0.45
C GLU A 31 -14.18 -2.48 0.01
N ARG A 32 -14.43 -3.73 0.39
CA ARG A 32 -15.66 -4.44 0.06
C ARG A 32 -16.93 -3.65 0.40
N VAL A 33 -16.92 -2.99 1.54
CA VAL A 33 -18.01 -2.10 1.93
C VAL A 33 -17.60 -0.71 1.47
N GLY A 34 -18.14 -0.30 0.32
CA GLY A 34 -17.78 0.99 -0.28
C GLY A 34 -18.23 2.18 0.55
N GLY A 35 -17.75 3.34 0.16
CA GLY A 35 -18.13 4.62 0.75
C GLY A 35 -17.21 5.17 1.81
N ALA A 36 -16.33 4.35 2.40
CA ALA A 36 -15.35 4.83 3.36
C ALA A 36 -14.26 5.67 2.67
N PRO A 37 -13.73 6.69 3.35
CA PRO A 37 -12.60 7.43 2.79
C PRO A 37 -11.39 6.53 2.59
N ASN A 38 -10.61 6.81 1.56
CA ASN A 38 -9.35 6.12 1.31
C ASN A 38 -8.39 7.04 0.57
N MET A 39 -7.12 6.62 0.48
CA MET A 39 -6.08 7.46 -0.10
C MET A 39 -6.34 7.79 -1.57
N LEU A 40 -6.79 6.82 -2.36
CA LEU A 40 -7.05 7.07 -3.76
C LEU A 40 -8.18 8.08 -3.96
N ARG A 41 -9.25 7.98 -3.19
CA ARG A 41 -10.35 8.96 -3.26
C ARG A 41 -9.88 10.36 -2.89
N MET A 42 -9.03 10.47 -1.87
CA MET A 42 -8.46 11.76 -1.47
C MET A 42 -7.59 12.34 -2.59
N ALA A 43 -6.74 11.50 -3.20
CA ALA A 43 -5.88 11.93 -4.29
C ALA A 43 -6.70 12.39 -5.51
N ARG A 44 -7.79 11.71 -5.82
CA ARG A 44 -8.65 12.04 -6.95
C ARG A 44 -9.39 13.36 -6.82
N GLN A 45 -9.47 13.88 -5.62
CA GLN A 45 -10.01 15.24 -5.43
C GLN A 45 -9.06 16.32 -5.96
N HIS A 46 -7.79 15.99 -6.14
CA HIS A 46 -6.75 16.91 -6.61
C HIS A 46 -6.22 16.59 -8.00
N TYR A 47 -6.37 15.35 -8.46
CA TYR A 47 -5.82 14.88 -9.73
C TYR A 47 -6.81 13.95 -10.42
N ASP A 48 -7.21 14.29 -11.64
CA ASP A 48 -8.30 13.58 -12.34
C ASP A 48 -7.96 12.14 -12.71
N ASP A 49 -6.74 11.91 -13.23
CA ASP A 49 -6.34 10.62 -13.80
C ASP A 49 -5.42 9.81 -12.89
N ILE A 50 -5.32 10.19 -11.64
CA ILE A 50 -4.39 9.52 -10.72
C ILE A 50 -4.84 8.10 -10.43
N GLN A 51 -3.87 7.17 -10.41
CA GLN A 51 -4.09 5.75 -10.19
C GLN A 51 -3.06 5.19 -9.22
N ALA A 52 -3.49 4.20 -8.45
CA ALA A 52 -2.59 3.45 -7.58
C ALA A 52 -2.12 2.18 -8.29
N ALA A 53 -0.81 1.97 -8.38
CA ALA A 53 -0.23 0.77 -8.98
C ALA A 53 0.07 -0.31 -7.95
N HIS A 54 -0.02 0.02 -6.68
CA HIS A 54 0.15 -0.91 -5.57
C HIS A 54 -0.68 -0.41 -4.39
N ARG A 55 -0.69 -1.19 -3.34
CA ARG A 55 -1.48 -0.84 -2.15
C ARG A 55 -0.71 -1.19 -0.89
N LEU A 56 -0.98 -0.41 0.15
CA LEU A 56 -0.63 -0.76 1.53
C LEU A 56 -1.90 -1.18 2.24
N ASP A 57 -1.78 -2.11 3.17
CA ASP A 57 -2.91 -2.51 4.01
C ASP A 57 -3.41 -1.33 4.84
N ARG A 58 -4.67 -1.39 5.27
CA ARG A 58 -5.28 -0.33 6.05
C ARG A 58 -4.42 0.06 7.26
N ASP A 59 -3.94 -0.94 8.01
CA ASP A 59 -3.20 -0.70 9.25
C ASP A 59 -1.75 -0.29 9.03
N THR A 60 -1.25 -0.48 7.81
CA THR A 60 0.13 -0.13 7.46
C THR A 60 0.24 1.34 7.10
N SER A 61 1.27 2.00 7.59
CA SER A 61 1.60 3.36 7.21
C SER A 61 2.85 3.39 6.35
N GLY A 62 3.07 4.49 5.64
CA GLY A 62 4.30 4.69 4.91
C GLY A 62 4.10 5.13 3.47
N ALA A 63 5.18 5.03 2.70
CA ALA A 63 5.23 5.53 1.34
C ALA A 63 4.30 4.76 0.40
N LEU A 64 3.45 5.49 -0.28
CA LEU A 64 2.50 4.97 -1.24
C LEU A 64 2.62 5.78 -2.52
N ALA A 65 2.91 5.12 -3.64
CA ALA A 65 3.13 5.78 -4.91
C ALA A 65 1.90 5.73 -5.80
N PHE A 66 1.56 6.88 -6.38
CA PHE A 66 0.51 7.01 -7.38
C PHE A 66 1.12 7.45 -8.71
N ALA A 67 0.49 7.06 -9.80
CA ALA A 67 0.78 7.55 -11.13
C ALA A 67 -0.26 8.59 -11.54
N LYS A 68 0.18 9.73 -12.10
CA LYS A 68 -0.71 10.84 -12.42
C LYS A 68 -1.42 10.72 -13.76
N HIS A 69 -0.95 9.82 -14.63
CA HIS A 69 -1.55 9.60 -15.96
C HIS A 69 -1.32 8.16 -16.40
N PRO A 70 -2.05 7.69 -17.43
CA PRO A 70 -1.99 6.28 -17.82
C PRO A 70 -0.63 5.75 -18.21
N GLU A 71 0.20 6.54 -18.86
CA GLU A 71 1.54 6.11 -19.24
C GLU A 71 2.43 5.88 -18.02
N ALA A 72 2.39 6.80 -17.08
CA ALA A 72 3.12 6.64 -15.81
C ALA A 72 2.60 5.45 -15.03
N TYR A 73 1.28 5.23 -15.04
CA TYR A 73 0.69 4.07 -14.40
C TYR A 73 1.24 2.77 -14.97
N ARG A 74 1.32 2.68 -16.28
CA ARG A 74 1.83 1.48 -16.95
C ARG A 74 3.27 1.19 -16.54
N HIS A 75 4.13 2.20 -16.56
CA HIS A 75 5.52 2.05 -16.15
C HIS A 75 5.66 1.61 -14.70
N LEU A 76 4.89 2.23 -13.81
CA LEU A 76 4.95 1.90 -12.39
C LEU A 76 4.41 0.50 -12.12
N ALA A 77 3.28 0.16 -12.74
CA ALA A 77 2.68 -1.17 -12.60
C ALA A 77 3.61 -2.27 -13.08
N MET A 78 4.32 -2.05 -14.18
CA MET A 78 5.29 -3.02 -14.70
C MET A 78 6.44 -3.25 -13.72
N GLN A 79 6.91 -2.22 -13.06
CA GLN A 79 7.99 -2.35 -12.08
C GLN A 79 7.54 -3.18 -10.87
N PHE A 80 6.30 -3.00 -10.41
CA PHE A 80 5.76 -3.83 -9.34
C PHE A 80 5.53 -5.27 -9.79
N GLU A 81 5.00 -5.46 -10.98
CA GLU A 81 4.76 -6.79 -11.55
C GLU A 81 6.05 -7.57 -11.74
N SER A 82 7.10 -6.91 -12.24
CA SER A 82 8.43 -7.51 -12.45
C SER A 82 9.26 -7.62 -11.17
N ARG A 83 8.72 -7.19 -10.06
CA ARG A 83 9.39 -7.19 -8.75
C ARG A 83 10.70 -6.40 -8.74
N GLU A 84 10.76 -5.34 -9.52
CA GLU A 84 11.90 -4.43 -9.54
C GLU A 84 11.87 -3.43 -8.38
N VAL A 85 10.69 -3.22 -7.78
CA VAL A 85 10.52 -2.30 -6.66
C VAL A 85 11.02 -2.97 -5.38
N LYS A 86 11.96 -2.31 -4.72
CA LYS A 86 12.47 -2.78 -3.42
C LYS A 86 11.59 -2.20 -2.33
N LYS A 87 11.04 -3.09 -1.50
CA LYS A 87 10.15 -2.71 -0.40
C LYS A 87 10.80 -3.05 0.93
N GLN A 88 10.72 -2.10 1.86
CA GLN A 88 11.23 -2.30 3.20
C GLN A 88 10.17 -1.85 4.19
N TYR A 89 9.88 -2.71 5.16
CA TYR A 89 8.88 -2.44 6.19
C TYR A 89 9.52 -2.58 7.56
N HIS A 90 9.04 -1.77 8.50
CA HIS A 90 9.39 -1.88 9.89
C HIS A 90 8.17 -2.40 10.65
N ALA A 91 8.38 -3.37 11.51
CA ALA A 91 7.30 -3.96 12.28
C ALA A 91 7.72 -4.11 13.75
N VAL A 92 6.77 -3.88 14.63
CA VAL A 92 6.95 -4.16 16.06
C VAL A 92 6.34 -5.53 16.32
N VAL A 93 7.14 -6.42 16.89
CA VAL A 93 6.73 -7.80 17.13
C VAL A 93 6.93 -8.16 18.60
N TRP A 94 6.21 -9.20 19.03
CA TRP A 94 6.40 -9.75 20.37
C TRP A 94 7.71 -10.53 20.45
N GLY A 95 8.42 -10.36 21.56
CA GLY A 95 9.65 -11.09 21.82
C GLY A 95 10.84 -10.54 21.07
N THR A 96 11.96 -11.26 21.16
CA THR A 96 13.20 -10.90 20.49
C THR A 96 13.54 -11.97 19.46
N PRO A 97 13.61 -11.63 18.16
CA PRO A 97 14.04 -12.60 17.16
C PRO A 97 15.45 -13.11 17.45
N ARG A 98 15.67 -14.41 17.21
CA ARG A 98 16.97 -15.04 17.48
C ARG A 98 17.98 -14.80 16.36
N LEU A 99 17.49 -14.50 15.15
CA LEU A 99 18.32 -14.33 13.97
C LEU A 99 18.21 -12.91 13.46
N ASP A 100 19.35 -12.35 13.03
CA ASP A 100 19.38 -11.00 12.45
C ASP A 100 18.71 -10.98 11.07
N HIS A 101 18.88 -12.06 10.30
CA HIS A 101 18.31 -12.20 8.96
C HIS A 101 17.66 -13.55 8.82
N GLN A 102 16.44 -13.56 8.28
CA GLN A 102 15.72 -14.80 8.06
C GLN A 102 14.81 -14.64 6.85
N LEU A 103 14.89 -15.60 5.94
CA LEU A 103 13.96 -15.66 4.82
C LEU A 103 12.71 -16.42 5.27
N VAL A 104 11.56 -15.77 5.18
CA VAL A 104 10.27 -16.40 5.39
C VAL A 104 9.56 -16.47 4.05
N ASN A 105 9.44 -17.67 3.52
CA ASN A 105 8.79 -17.90 2.23
C ASN A 105 7.67 -18.91 2.42
N ARG A 106 6.51 -18.43 2.83
CA ARG A 106 5.35 -19.25 3.14
C ARG A 106 4.12 -18.67 2.43
N HIS A 107 3.24 -19.55 2.03
CA HIS A 107 1.97 -19.13 1.45
C HIS A 107 1.05 -18.56 2.52
N ILE A 108 0.30 -17.54 2.15
CA ILE A 108 -0.68 -16.90 3.02
C ILE A 108 -2.05 -17.14 2.39
N GLU A 109 -3.01 -17.57 3.20
CA GLU A 109 -4.39 -17.73 2.76
C GLU A 109 -5.30 -16.80 3.54
N THR A 110 -6.41 -16.40 2.92
CA THR A 110 -7.42 -15.57 3.56
C THR A 110 -8.56 -16.47 4.01
N THR A 111 -8.91 -16.38 5.29
CA THR A 111 -10.01 -17.14 5.84
C THR A 111 -11.35 -16.58 5.35
N THR A 112 -12.43 -17.33 5.56
CA THR A 112 -13.79 -16.89 5.21
C THR A 112 -14.20 -15.61 5.94
N ARG A 113 -13.55 -15.30 7.06
CA ARG A 113 -13.78 -14.05 7.82
C ARG A 113 -12.86 -12.91 7.37
N GLY A 114 -12.09 -13.10 6.31
CA GLY A 114 -11.20 -12.08 5.79
C GLY A 114 -9.87 -11.94 6.52
N LYS A 115 -9.52 -12.86 7.40
CA LYS A 115 -8.23 -12.83 8.11
C LYS A 115 -7.18 -13.61 7.34
N ALA A 116 -5.97 -13.06 7.28
CA ALA A 116 -4.84 -13.76 6.68
C ALA A 116 -4.22 -14.74 7.68
N ARG A 117 -3.75 -15.87 7.17
CA ARG A 117 -3.00 -16.85 7.96
C ARG A 117 -2.05 -17.61 7.05
N LEU A 118 -1.04 -18.25 7.65
CA LEU A 118 -0.14 -19.11 6.89
C LEU A 118 -0.89 -20.34 6.40
N ALA A 119 -0.69 -20.70 5.13
CA ALA A 119 -1.27 -21.89 4.57
C ALA A 119 -0.58 -23.12 5.15
N TYR A 120 -1.38 -24.11 5.55
CA TYR A 120 -0.88 -25.32 6.19
C TYR A 120 -0.07 -26.20 5.23
N LYS A 121 -0.52 -26.26 3.98
CA LYS A 121 0.17 -27.02 2.92
C LYS A 121 0.75 -26.03 1.93
N GLY A 122 1.96 -25.57 2.15
CA GLY A 122 2.59 -24.54 1.34
C GLY A 122 2.56 -24.86 -0.16
N LYS A 123 1.59 -24.30 -0.83
CA LYS A 123 1.49 -24.35 -2.28
C LYS A 123 1.70 -22.98 -2.86
#